data_ce82ba00f18b8d118d1bad63c42a6759
#
_entry.id   ce82ba00f18b8d118d1bad63c42a6759
#
_cell.length_a   1.000
_cell.length_b   1.000
_cell.length_c   1.000
_cell.angle_alpha   90.00
_cell.angle_beta   90.00
_cell.angle_gamma   90.00
#
_symmetry.space_group_name_H-M   'P 1'
#
loop_
_entity.id
_entity.type
_entity.pdbx_description
1 polymer ?
#
loop_
_entity_poly.entity_id
_entity_poly.type
_entity_poly.pdbx_seq_one_letter_code
_entity_poly.pdbx_strand_id
1 'polypeptide(L)'
;MTCFGTKKRIENEVGFILTPLTLHINTHFVEPSDDGKWEEEMGRLKHFCATLLATTVLAFAAGSVSAANIAVVGGKNDDAFWNIIKKGVDDARLIVEANGGTVNYLRLQSYDNFAPDVVQLIQTAISQKVDGLVIPNWVPEGEDPAIKEAIKAGIKVILMNAGGLEKAKELGAINYVGSDEYIAGAAGGEYFSKQGKKNVLCVNTVPGAANLEARCKGVIEGIAKAGGTAKQLPLPATSFGDATAVAEAIKATLLQDASIDGVITISAGDADSAAIGVMQAGKTETVLLGTFDLNQSGLDRIKDGTQGFAIDQQPYLQSYLAVTLLSSAIDFGTDLPTAPVLTGPGIVDKSNIDATLAGVSKGAR
;
A
#
# COMPACT_ATOMS: atom_id res chain seq x y z
N MET A 1 -18.43 42.97 43.39
CA MET A 1 -17.18 43.71 43.16
C MET A 1 -16.58 43.22 41.85
N THR A 2 -16.68 44.07 40.87
CA THR A 2 -16.32 43.94 39.48
C THR A 2 -14.80 43.97 39.28
N CYS A 3 -14.25 43.13 38.38
CA CYS A 3 -13.11 43.50 37.56
C CYS A 3 -13.09 42.74 36.25
N PHE A 4 -13.29 43.46 35.19
CA PHE A 4 -13.11 43.12 33.80
C PHE A 4 -11.61 42.95 33.46
N GLY A 5 -11.25 41.95 32.71
CA GLY A 5 -9.91 41.75 32.10
C GLY A 5 -10.04 41.39 30.64
N THR A 6 -9.81 42.34 29.82
CA THR A 6 -9.86 42.30 28.32
C THR A 6 -8.77 41.40 27.76
N LYS A 7 -9.14 40.41 26.97
CA LYS A 7 -8.27 39.62 26.12
C LYS A 7 -7.96 40.41 24.83
N LYS A 8 -6.72 40.85 24.67
CA LYS A 8 -6.19 41.37 23.41
C LYS A 8 -5.91 40.22 22.44
N ARG A 9 -6.62 40.23 21.33
CA ARG A 9 -6.38 39.39 20.15
C ARG A 9 -5.24 40.02 19.35
N ILE A 10 -4.15 39.27 19.13
CA ILE A 10 -3.09 39.69 18.20
C ILE A 10 -3.36 38.92 16.89
N GLU A 11 -3.86 39.63 15.90
CA GLU A 11 -3.93 39.19 14.53
C GLU A 11 -2.59 39.53 13.87
N ASN A 12 -1.81 38.52 13.53
CA ASN A 12 -0.66 38.70 12.63
C ASN A 12 -1.12 38.42 11.21
N GLU A 13 -1.52 39.46 10.50
CA GLU A 13 -1.58 39.46 9.04
C GLU A 13 -0.16 39.63 8.49
N VAL A 14 0.39 38.55 7.88
CA VAL A 14 1.56 38.66 7.02
C VAL A 14 1.06 38.97 5.60
N GLY A 15 0.88 40.23 5.30
CA GLY A 15 0.59 40.69 3.93
C GLY A 15 1.86 40.67 3.09
N PHE A 16 1.94 39.78 2.11
CA PHE A 16 2.92 39.86 1.03
C PHE A 16 2.47 40.98 0.06
N ILE A 17 3.13 42.11 0.12
CA ILE A 17 2.96 43.18 -0.89
C ILE A 17 3.91 42.87 -2.04
N LEU A 18 3.36 42.34 -3.13
CA LEU A 18 4.04 42.32 -4.43
C LEU A 18 3.95 43.74 -5.04
N THR A 19 5.02 44.52 -4.94
CA THR A 19 5.16 45.75 -5.69
C THR A 19 5.59 45.44 -7.12
N PRO A 20 4.88 45.94 -8.15
CA PRO A 20 5.36 45.80 -9.52
C PRO A 20 6.59 46.68 -9.73
N LEU A 21 7.70 46.09 -10.17
CA LEU A 21 8.89 46.80 -10.62
C LEU A 21 8.51 47.58 -11.89
N THR A 22 8.25 48.85 -11.76
CA THR A 22 8.11 49.75 -12.91
C THR A 22 9.50 50.15 -13.38
N LEU A 23 9.95 49.54 -14.50
CA LEU A 23 11.20 49.91 -15.15
C LEU A 23 11.00 51.30 -15.82
N HIS A 24 11.52 52.35 -15.19
CA HIS A 24 11.59 53.65 -15.81
C HIS A 24 12.75 53.69 -16.79
N ILE A 25 12.45 53.58 -18.08
CA ILE A 25 13.43 53.86 -19.14
C ILE A 25 13.45 55.36 -19.38
N ASN A 26 14.47 56.04 -18.88
CA ASN A 26 14.72 57.43 -19.21
C ASN A 26 15.27 57.49 -20.65
N THR A 27 14.42 57.84 -21.60
CA THR A 27 14.85 58.15 -22.97
C THR A 27 15.36 59.56 -23.02
N HIS A 28 16.67 59.73 -22.92
CA HIS A 28 17.31 61.00 -23.37
C HIS A 28 17.27 61.02 -24.88
N PHE A 29 16.53 61.98 -25.44
CA PHE A 29 16.59 62.32 -26.85
C PHE A 29 17.94 62.95 -27.09
N VAL A 30 18.82 62.30 -27.88
CA VAL A 30 20.05 62.86 -28.42
C VAL A 30 19.74 63.32 -29.83
N GLU A 31 19.97 64.64 -30.14
CA GLU A 31 19.82 65.16 -31.47
C GLU A 31 20.85 64.51 -32.44
N PRO A 32 20.46 64.29 -33.72
CA PRO A 32 21.31 63.58 -34.67
C PRO A 32 22.48 64.48 -35.12
N SER A 33 23.71 64.01 -34.93
CA SER A 33 24.89 64.55 -35.58
C SER A 33 25.09 63.92 -36.97
N ASP A 34 25.48 64.67 -37.93
CA ASP A 34 25.41 64.49 -39.37
C ASP A 34 26.60 63.66 -39.92
N ASP A 35 27.06 62.63 -39.25
CA ASP A 35 28.27 61.89 -39.71
C ASP A 35 28.05 60.39 -39.75
N GLY A 36 27.12 59.95 -40.56
CA GLY A 36 27.10 58.59 -41.18
C GLY A 36 27.41 57.33 -40.36
N LYS A 37 27.54 57.45 -39.05
CA LYS A 37 27.93 56.32 -38.15
C LYS A 37 26.76 55.48 -37.59
N TRP A 38 25.54 55.85 -37.96
CA TRP A 38 24.34 55.20 -37.38
C TRP A 38 24.05 53.79 -37.90
N GLU A 39 24.50 53.43 -39.07
CA GLU A 39 24.25 52.11 -39.63
C GLU A 39 25.07 51.00 -38.93
N GLU A 40 26.27 51.32 -38.47
CA GLU A 40 27.13 50.35 -37.78
C GLU A 40 26.71 50.09 -36.32
N GLU A 41 26.23 51.10 -35.63
CA GLU A 41 25.67 50.95 -34.25
C GLU A 41 24.32 50.22 -34.24
N MET A 42 23.44 50.50 -35.20
CA MET A 42 22.15 49.79 -35.33
C MET A 42 22.36 48.32 -35.70
N GLY A 43 23.42 48.00 -36.45
CA GLY A 43 23.81 46.59 -36.71
C GLY A 43 24.22 45.85 -35.42
N ARG A 44 25.01 46.49 -34.57
CA ARG A 44 25.44 45.90 -33.29
C ARG A 44 24.30 45.79 -32.29
N LEU A 45 23.37 46.72 -32.25
CA LEU A 45 22.19 46.67 -31.37
C LEU A 45 21.21 45.53 -31.76
N LYS A 46 21.02 45.31 -33.07
CA LYS A 46 20.21 44.21 -33.60
C LYS A 46 20.79 42.85 -33.25
N HIS A 47 22.12 42.67 -33.29
CA HIS A 47 22.79 41.43 -32.89
C HIS A 47 22.74 41.23 -31.39
N PHE A 48 22.80 42.31 -30.58
CA PHE A 48 22.71 42.22 -29.12
C PHE A 48 21.28 41.88 -28.66
N CYS A 49 20.26 42.43 -29.26
CA CYS A 49 18.85 42.05 -28.98
C CYS A 49 18.51 40.64 -29.45
N ALA A 50 19.05 40.20 -30.61
CA ALA A 50 18.84 38.84 -31.11
C ALA A 50 19.50 37.77 -30.21
N THR A 51 20.68 38.07 -29.63
CA THR A 51 21.37 37.17 -28.70
C THR A 51 20.70 37.11 -27.33
N LEU A 52 20.13 38.21 -26.82
CA LEU A 52 19.36 38.21 -25.58
C LEU A 52 18.02 37.46 -25.70
N LEU A 53 17.33 37.55 -26.86
CA LEU A 53 16.12 36.76 -27.12
C LEU A 53 16.41 35.27 -27.27
N ALA A 54 17.53 34.88 -27.85
CA ALA A 54 17.93 33.47 -27.99
C ALA A 54 18.31 32.83 -26.65
N THR A 55 18.91 33.59 -25.73
CA THR A 55 19.27 33.10 -24.39
C THR A 55 18.06 32.98 -23.46
N THR A 56 17.03 33.80 -23.62
CA THR A 56 15.79 33.70 -22.83
C THR A 56 14.90 32.53 -23.28
N VAL A 57 14.95 32.10 -24.53
CA VAL A 57 14.17 30.94 -25.01
C VAL A 57 14.80 29.61 -24.59
N LEU A 58 16.13 29.56 -24.38
CA LEU A 58 16.79 28.35 -23.85
C LEU A 58 16.58 28.13 -22.33
N ALA A 59 16.23 29.17 -21.57
CA ALA A 59 15.99 29.04 -20.13
C ALA A 59 14.61 28.46 -19.77
N PHE A 60 13.68 28.35 -20.72
CA PHE A 60 12.36 27.74 -20.54
C PHE A 60 12.29 26.25 -20.93
N ALA A 61 13.39 25.67 -21.39
CA ALA A 61 13.51 24.23 -21.60
C ALA A 61 14.05 23.48 -20.37
N ALA A 62 14.04 24.09 -19.18
CA ALA A 62 14.04 23.33 -17.93
C ALA A 62 12.74 22.54 -17.93
N GLY A 63 12.80 21.28 -18.34
CA GLY A 63 11.65 20.39 -18.32
C GLY A 63 10.94 20.55 -16.99
N SER A 64 9.68 20.94 -17.04
CA SER A 64 8.82 20.88 -15.86
C SER A 64 8.93 19.44 -15.35
N VAL A 65 9.57 19.26 -14.19
CA VAL A 65 9.45 18.01 -13.45
C VAL A 65 7.95 17.87 -13.24
N SER A 66 7.33 16.97 -14.01
CA SER A 66 5.91 16.68 -13.87
C SER A 66 5.74 16.06 -12.49
N ALA A 67 4.94 16.69 -11.65
CA ALA A 67 4.65 16.11 -10.35
C ALA A 67 3.98 14.73 -10.50
N ALA A 68 4.30 13.80 -9.63
CA ALA A 68 3.92 12.39 -9.74
C ALA A 68 2.39 12.19 -9.81
N ASN A 69 1.90 11.54 -10.86
CA ASN A 69 0.53 11.05 -10.96
C ASN A 69 0.54 9.55 -10.72
N ILE A 70 0.02 9.10 -9.58
CA ILE A 70 0.14 7.72 -9.10
C ILE A 70 -1.24 7.06 -9.04
N ALA A 71 -1.36 5.85 -9.60
CA ALA A 71 -2.47 4.95 -9.33
C ALA A 71 -2.05 3.90 -8.28
N VAL A 72 -2.97 3.57 -7.38
CA VAL A 72 -2.80 2.49 -6.40
C VAL A 72 -3.97 1.53 -6.58
N VAL A 73 -3.69 0.26 -6.81
CA VAL A 73 -4.70 -0.79 -6.91
C VAL A 73 -4.88 -1.48 -5.55
N GLY A 74 -6.12 -1.64 -5.12
CA GLY A 74 -6.49 -2.32 -3.88
C GLY A 74 -7.67 -3.26 -4.03
N GLY A 75 -7.92 -4.07 -3.01
CA GLY A 75 -9.03 -5.03 -2.97
C GLY A 75 -10.40 -4.40 -2.76
N LYS A 76 -11.38 -5.23 -2.37
CA LYS A 76 -12.80 -4.84 -2.21
C LYS A 76 -13.01 -3.66 -1.25
N ASN A 77 -14.08 -2.90 -1.51
CA ASN A 77 -14.45 -1.73 -0.70
C ASN A 77 -14.90 -2.09 0.73
N ASP A 78 -15.51 -3.23 0.91
CA ASP A 78 -16.03 -3.73 2.19
C ASP A 78 -15.04 -4.65 2.94
N ASP A 79 -13.84 -4.84 2.40
CA ASP A 79 -12.76 -5.57 3.05
C ASP A 79 -12.01 -4.63 4.00
N ALA A 80 -12.04 -4.95 5.29
CA ALA A 80 -11.46 -4.13 6.36
C ALA A 80 -9.94 -3.93 6.20
N PHE A 81 -9.21 -4.94 5.71
CA PHE A 81 -7.78 -4.85 5.40
C PHE A 81 -7.48 -3.73 4.41
N TRP A 82 -8.26 -3.68 3.31
CA TRP A 82 -8.06 -2.68 2.26
C TRP A 82 -8.52 -1.28 2.67
N ASN A 83 -9.32 -1.15 3.72
CA ASN A 83 -9.63 0.15 4.30
C ASN A 83 -8.46 0.72 5.10
N ILE A 84 -7.64 -0.14 5.74
CA ILE A 84 -6.40 0.29 6.40
C ILE A 84 -5.34 0.66 5.34
N ILE A 85 -5.22 -0.11 4.26
CA ILE A 85 -4.40 0.25 3.09
C ILE A 85 -4.84 1.63 2.55
N LYS A 86 -6.16 1.85 2.38
CA LYS A 86 -6.67 3.14 1.91
C LYS A 86 -6.24 4.30 2.80
N LYS A 87 -6.26 4.12 4.11
CA LYS A 87 -5.79 5.16 5.03
C LYS A 87 -4.31 5.50 4.79
N GLY A 88 -3.45 4.52 4.59
CA GLY A 88 -2.05 4.74 4.25
C GLY A 88 -1.89 5.49 2.92
N VAL A 89 -2.71 5.15 1.91
CA VAL A 89 -2.77 5.88 0.63
C VAL A 89 -3.20 7.33 0.84
N ASP A 90 -4.27 7.55 1.63
CA ASP A 90 -4.82 8.89 1.87
C ASP A 90 -3.80 9.79 2.61
N ASP A 91 -3.08 9.25 3.60
CA ASP A 91 -2.05 10.00 4.32
C ASP A 91 -0.82 10.28 3.43
N ALA A 92 -0.40 9.32 2.59
CA ALA A 92 0.68 9.51 1.62
C ALA A 92 0.30 10.50 0.51
N ARG A 93 -0.97 10.52 0.10
CA ARG A 93 -1.51 11.48 -0.89
C ARG A 93 -1.22 12.92 -0.49
N LEU A 94 -1.32 13.26 0.80
CA LEU A 94 -1.05 14.63 1.28
C LEU A 94 0.37 15.09 0.92
N ILE A 95 1.35 14.18 0.96
CA ILE A 95 2.75 14.47 0.60
C ILE A 95 2.86 14.66 -0.91
N VAL A 96 2.24 13.78 -1.69
CA VAL A 96 2.26 13.84 -3.17
C VAL A 96 1.58 15.12 -3.67
N GLU A 97 0.41 15.47 -3.12
CA GLU A 97 -0.33 16.67 -3.47
C GLU A 97 0.40 17.96 -3.05
N ALA A 98 1.13 17.94 -1.92
CA ALA A 98 1.97 19.08 -1.51
C ALA A 98 3.10 19.36 -2.52
N ASN A 99 3.52 18.35 -3.29
CA ASN A 99 4.48 18.48 -4.39
C ASN A 99 3.81 18.73 -5.75
N GLY A 100 2.48 18.93 -5.78
CA GLY A 100 1.71 19.19 -7.00
C GLY A 100 1.24 17.92 -7.75
N GLY A 101 1.47 16.73 -7.20
CA GLY A 101 1.09 15.45 -7.79
C GLY A 101 -0.35 15.03 -7.46
N THR A 102 -0.71 13.81 -7.88
CA THR A 102 -2.03 13.21 -7.61
C THR A 102 -1.91 11.74 -7.25
N VAL A 103 -2.86 11.23 -6.45
CA VAL A 103 -2.95 9.80 -6.13
C VAL A 103 -4.38 9.31 -6.31
N ASN A 104 -4.58 8.33 -7.20
CA ASN A 104 -5.85 7.68 -7.45
C ASN A 104 -5.86 6.27 -6.84
N TYR A 105 -6.84 5.98 -5.97
CA TYR A 105 -7.02 4.67 -5.39
C TYR A 105 -8.12 3.89 -6.14
N LEU A 106 -7.71 2.87 -6.90
CA LEU A 106 -8.57 2.03 -7.73
C LEU A 106 -8.89 0.74 -6.96
N ARG A 107 -10.16 0.36 -6.84
CA ARG A 107 -10.59 -0.78 -6.03
C ARG A 107 -11.44 -1.77 -6.81
N LEU A 108 -11.27 -3.05 -6.46
CA LEU A 108 -12.13 -4.13 -6.92
C LEU A 108 -13.55 -3.99 -6.32
N GLN A 109 -14.54 -4.46 -7.07
CA GLN A 109 -15.92 -4.54 -6.61
C GLN A 109 -16.20 -5.89 -5.93
N SER A 110 -15.61 -6.97 -6.45
CA SER A 110 -15.71 -8.33 -5.91
C SER A 110 -14.40 -9.08 -6.13
N TYR A 111 -14.28 -10.30 -5.59
CA TYR A 111 -13.20 -11.23 -5.91
C TYR A 111 -13.65 -12.36 -6.86
N ASP A 112 -14.89 -12.33 -7.37
CA ASP A 112 -15.45 -13.41 -8.20
C ASP A 112 -14.77 -13.52 -9.56
N ASN A 113 -14.38 -12.39 -10.15
CA ASN A 113 -13.69 -12.32 -11.44
C ASN A 113 -12.29 -11.73 -11.27
N PHE A 114 -11.53 -12.29 -10.32
CA PHE A 114 -10.40 -11.64 -9.67
C PHE A 114 -9.32 -11.13 -10.65
N ALA A 115 -8.63 -12.02 -11.39
CA ALA A 115 -7.54 -11.59 -12.27
C ALA A 115 -8.01 -10.68 -13.43
N PRO A 116 -9.13 -10.96 -14.14
CA PRO A 116 -9.65 -10.05 -15.15
C PRO A 116 -9.98 -8.65 -14.62
N ASP A 117 -10.56 -8.55 -13.42
CA ASP A 117 -10.89 -7.26 -12.83
C ASP A 117 -9.64 -6.47 -12.44
N VAL A 118 -8.59 -7.13 -11.93
CA VAL A 118 -7.29 -6.50 -11.67
C VAL A 118 -6.65 -5.99 -12.97
N VAL A 119 -6.67 -6.80 -14.03
CA VAL A 119 -6.19 -6.39 -15.36
C VAL A 119 -6.91 -5.14 -15.86
N GLN A 120 -8.22 -5.05 -15.66
CA GLN A 120 -8.99 -3.85 -16.02
C GLN A 120 -8.53 -2.60 -15.25
N LEU A 121 -8.18 -2.72 -13.96
CA LEU A 121 -7.65 -1.60 -13.19
C LEU A 121 -6.26 -1.18 -13.69
N ILE A 122 -5.40 -2.13 -14.10
CA ILE A 122 -4.11 -1.83 -14.72
C ILE A 122 -4.31 -1.06 -16.03
N GLN A 123 -5.22 -1.52 -16.89
CA GLN A 123 -5.54 -0.85 -18.17
C GLN A 123 -6.11 0.55 -17.92
N THR A 124 -6.87 0.74 -16.85
CA THR A 124 -7.34 2.06 -16.43
C THR A 124 -6.16 2.98 -16.09
N ALA A 125 -5.19 2.50 -15.31
CA ALA A 125 -3.99 3.27 -14.97
C ALA A 125 -3.17 3.63 -16.23
N ILE A 126 -2.99 2.68 -17.17
CA ILE A 126 -2.30 2.92 -18.45
C ILE A 126 -3.03 4.00 -19.27
N SER A 127 -4.36 3.90 -19.38
CA SER A 127 -5.17 4.85 -20.15
C SER A 127 -5.16 6.26 -19.54
N GLN A 128 -5.05 6.36 -18.21
CA GLN A 128 -4.91 7.62 -17.47
C GLN A 128 -3.49 8.20 -17.59
N LYS A 129 -2.55 7.47 -18.19
CA LYS A 129 -1.15 7.87 -18.36
C LYS A 129 -0.49 8.28 -17.04
N VAL A 130 -0.69 7.47 -16.00
CA VAL A 130 -0.06 7.70 -14.72
C VAL A 130 1.46 7.55 -14.82
N ASP A 131 2.22 8.25 -13.98
CA ASP A 131 3.68 8.14 -13.92
C ASP A 131 4.11 6.94 -13.07
N GLY A 132 3.26 6.54 -12.12
CA GLY A 132 3.50 5.45 -11.19
C GLY A 132 2.29 4.58 -10.90
N LEU A 133 2.55 3.29 -10.66
CA LEU A 133 1.54 2.29 -10.30
C LEU A 133 2.02 1.50 -9.08
N VAL A 134 1.22 1.51 -8.01
CA VAL A 134 1.38 0.62 -6.85
C VAL A 134 0.33 -0.48 -6.99
N ILE A 135 0.75 -1.74 -7.04
CA ILE A 135 -0.16 -2.84 -7.35
C ILE A 135 0.25 -4.14 -6.65
N PRO A 136 -0.71 -4.90 -6.10
CA PRO A 136 -0.50 -6.30 -5.76
C PRO A 136 -0.43 -7.17 -7.04
N ASN A 137 0.37 -8.24 -6.99
CA ASN A 137 0.38 -9.27 -8.03
C ASN A 137 -0.19 -10.58 -7.44
N TRP A 138 -1.51 -10.67 -7.40
CA TRP A 138 -2.23 -11.79 -6.75
C TRP A 138 -2.30 -13.04 -7.61
N VAL A 139 -2.56 -12.86 -8.92
CA VAL A 139 -2.72 -13.95 -9.89
C VAL A 139 -1.74 -13.75 -11.03
N PRO A 140 -0.46 -14.14 -10.84
CA PRO A 140 0.63 -13.82 -11.78
C PRO A 140 0.33 -14.22 -13.23
N GLU A 141 -0.26 -15.40 -13.46
CA GLU A 141 -0.56 -15.88 -14.82
C GLU A 141 -1.48 -14.93 -15.60
N GLY A 142 -2.44 -14.28 -14.91
CA GLY A 142 -3.36 -13.33 -15.52
C GLY A 142 -2.84 -11.89 -15.54
N GLU A 143 -2.11 -11.48 -14.50
CA GLU A 143 -1.74 -10.09 -14.23
C GLU A 143 -0.37 -9.69 -14.82
N ASP A 144 0.60 -10.60 -14.88
CA ASP A 144 1.97 -10.33 -15.35
C ASP A 144 2.03 -9.65 -16.72
N PRO A 145 1.25 -10.08 -17.74
CA PRO A 145 1.26 -9.42 -19.04
C PRO A 145 0.86 -7.94 -18.98
N ALA A 146 -0.18 -7.62 -18.18
CA ALA A 146 -0.68 -6.26 -18.05
C ALA A 146 0.28 -5.37 -17.25
N ILE A 147 0.92 -5.90 -16.20
CA ILE A 147 1.95 -5.19 -15.44
C ILE A 147 3.16 -4.88 -16.33
N LYS A 148 3.62 -5.85 -17.15
CA LYS A 148 4.70 -5.65 -18.14
C LYS A 148 4.32 -4.60 -19.19
N GLU A 149 3.04 -4.56 -19.61
CA GLU A 149 2.53 -3.53 -20.52
C GLU A 149 2.61 -2.12 -19.89
N ALA A 150 2.20 -1.98 -18.61
CA ALA A 150 2.32 -0.72 -17.88
C ALA A 150 3.79 -0.25 -17.81
N ILE A 151 4.71 -1.16 -17.47
CA ILE A 151 6.15 -0.85 -17.43
C ILE A 151 6.67 -0.44 -18.81
N LYS A 152 6.27 -1.15 -19.88
CA LYS A 152 6.63 -0.81 -21.27
C LYS A 152 6.08 0.55 -21.69
N ALA A 153 4.94 0.96 -21.16
CA ALA A 153 4.38 2.30 -21.37
C ALA A 153 5.14 3.41 -20.61
N GLY A 154 6.19 3.06 -19.85
CA GLY A 154 7.01 4.01 -19.08
C GLY A 154 6.55 4.25 -17.64
N ILE A 155 5.52 3.54 -17.18
CA ILE A 155 5.00 3.65 -15.81
C ILE A 155 5.96 2.95 -14.85
N LYS A 156 6.41 3.66 -13.81
CA LYS A 156 7.19 3.05 -12.72
C LYS A 156 6.26 2.23 -11.83
N VAL A 157 6.61 0.96 -11.59
CA VAL A 157 5.76 0.03 -10.81
C VAL A 157 6.44 -0.37 -9.51
N ILE A 158 5.73 -0.29 -8.40
CA ILE A 158 6.06 -0.97 -7.13
C ILE A 158 5.03 -2.06 -6.90
N LEU A 159 5.48 -3.30 -6.68
CA LEU A 159 4.59 -4.33 -6.18
C LEU A 159 4.33 -4.11 -4.68
N MET A 160 3.09 -4.30 -4.26
CA MET A 160 2.67 -4.14 -2.87
C MET A 160 1.82 -5.33 -2.42
N ASN A 161 1.97 -5.77 -1.17
CA ASN A 161 1.15 -6.84 -0.56
C ASN A 161 1.37 -8.23 -1.17
N ALA A 162 1.29 -8.40 -2.48
CA ALA A 162 1.48 -9.67 -3.18
C ALA A 162 2.55 -9.56 -4.27
N GLY A 163 3.24 -10.69 -4.57
CA GLY A 163 4.27 -10.81 -5.59
C GLY A 163 5.67 -11.02 -5.02
N GLY A 164 6.07 -10.20 -4.05
CA GLY A 164 7.42 -10.28 -3.49
C GLY A 164 8.51 -9.66 -4.38
N LEU A 165 9.75 -9.63 -3.87
CA LEU A 165 10.87 -8.97 -4.54
C LEU A 165 11.28 -9.70 -5.83
N GLU A 166 11.32 -11.02 -5.81
CA GLU A 166 11.77 -11.79 -6.99
C GLU A 166 10.80 -11.61 -8.17
N LYS A 167 9.50 -11.60 -7.90
CA LYS A 167 8.48 -11.29 -8.91
C LYS A 167 8.59 -9.84 -9.38
N ALA A 168 8.85 -8.89 -8.48
CA ALA A 168 9.08 -7.50 -8.87
C ALA A 168 10.25 -7.38 -9.85
N LYS A 169 11.38 -8.04 -9.58
CA LYS A 169 12.54 -8.08 -10.49
C LYS A 169 12.20 -8.74 -11.84
N GLU A 170 11.50 -9.88 -11.80
CA GLU A 170 11.07 -10.59 -13.03
C GLU A 170 10.22 -9.72 -13.95
N LEU A 171 9.33 -8.92 -13.37
CA LEU A 171 8.44 -8.02 -14.10
C LEU A 171 9.13 -6.73 -14.55
N GLY A 172 10.24 -6.34 -13.91
CA GLY A 172 10.87 -5.04 -14.08
C GLY A 172 10.27 -3.93 -13.20
N ALA A 173 9.51 -4.29 -12.18
CA ALA A 173 9.08 -3.36 -11.15
C ALA A 173 10.26 -2.91 -10.27
N ILE A 174 10.19 -1.67 -9.76
CA ILE A 174 11.35 -1.04 -9.12
C ILE A 174 11.56 -1.45 -7.66
N ASN A 175 10.54 -1.99 -6.99
CA ASN A 175 10.65 -2.61 -5.66
C ASN A 175 9.38 -3.41 -5.29
N TYR A 176 9.43 -3.99 -4.08
CA TYR A 176 8.31 -4.62 -3.39
C TYR A 176 8.17 -4.05 -1.97
N VAL A 177 6.94 -3.73 -1.58
CA VAL A 177 6.58 -3.29 -0.22
C VAL A 177 5.48 -4.20 0.31
N GLY A 178 5.74 -4.96 1.38
CA GLY A 178 4.76 -5.89 1.91
C GLY A 178 5.34 -6.87 2.90
N SER A 179 4.61 -7.96 3.16
CA SER A 179 5.08 -9.08 3.98
C SER A 179 5.71 -10.16 3.11
N ASP A 180 6.65 -10.93 3.66
CA ASP A 180 7.01 -12.22 3.07
C ASP A 180 6.00 -13.25 3.58
N GLU A 181 5.06 -13.59 2.72
CA GLU A 181 3.87 -14.36 3.09
C GLU A 181 4.21 -15.83 3.45
N TYR A 182 5.25 -16.37 2.81
CA TYR A 182 5.73 -17.71 3.17
C TYR A 182 6.40 -17.69 4.56
N ILE A 183 7.26 -16.71 4.82
CA ILE A 183 7.91 -16.55 6.13
C ILE A 183 6.85 -16.28 7.21
N ALA A 184 5.84 -15.48 6.90
CA ALA A 184 4.74 -15.20 7.80
C ALA A 184 3.93 -16.47 8.15
N GLY A 185 3.62 -17.26 7.14
CA GLY A 185 2.99 -18.59 7.34
C GLY A 185 3.85 -19.52 8.18
N ALA A 186 5.15 -19.61 7.89
CA ALA A 186 6.07 -20.46 8.64
C ALA A 186 6.14 -20.03 10.13
N ALA A 187 6.17 -18.73 10.40
CA ALA A 187 6.12 -18.20 11.77
C ALA A 187 4.82 -18.62 12.50
N GLY A 188 3.68 -18.62 11.80
CA GLY A 188 2.41 -19.13 12.32
C GLY A 188 2.47 -20.64 12.65
N GLY A 189 3.01 -21.45 11.75
CA GLY A 189 3.22 -22.89 11.96
C GLY A 189 4.15 -23.18 13.15
N GLU A 190 5.24 -22.41 13.26
CA GLU A 190 6.16 -22.50 14.39
C GLU A 190 5.51 -22.07 15.72
N TYR A 191 4.62 -21.04 15.68
CA TYR A 191 3.87 -20.63 16.86
C TYR A 191 2.96 -21.76 17.37
N PHE A 192 2.21 -22.42 16.49
CA PHE A 192 1.40 -23.59 16.87
C PHE A 192 2.26 -24.67 17.53
N SER A 193 3.40 -24.98 16.96
CA SER A 193 4.32 -25.98 17.52
C SER A 193 4.81 -25.61 18.93
N LYS A 194 5.16 -24.33 19.14
CA LYS A 194 5.55 -23.81 20.48
C LYS A 194 4.42 -23.92 21.51
N GLN A 195 3.17 -23.88 21.06
CA GLN A 195 1.99 -24.08 21.90
C GLN A 195 1.59 -25.57 22.04
N GLY A 196 2.43 -26.49 21.56
CA GLY A 196 2.21 -27.93 21.64
C GLY A 196 1.18 -28.47 20.66
N LYS A 197 0.73 -27.67 19.69
CA LYS A 197 -0.22 -28.10 18.65
C LYS A 197 0.50 -28.87 17.54
N LYS A 198 -0.18 -29.84 16.96
CA LYS A 198 0.46 -30.77 16.01
C LYS A 198 -0.31 -30.95 14.70
N ASN A 199 -1.59 -30.66 14.66
CA ASN A 199 -2.41 -30.87 13.46
C ASN A 199 -3.24 -29.61 13.16
N VAL A 200 -2.77 -28.80 12.18
CA VAL A 200 -3.30 -27.46 11.91
C VAL A 200 -4.11 -27.42 10.61
N LEU A 201 -5.24 -26.75 10.63
CA LEU A 201 -6.05 -26.43 9.47
C LEU A 201 -5.77 -24.99 9.04
N CYS A 202 -5.26 -24.78 7.80
CA CYS A 202 -5.14 -23.45 7.18
C CYS A 202 -6.35 -23.18 6.30
N VAL A 203 -7.19 -22.23 6.67
CA VAL A 203 -8.42 -21.91 5.96
C VAL A 203 -8.15 -20.82 4.94
N ASN A 204 -8.34 -21.12 3.65
CA ASN A 204 -8.12 -20.20 2.54
C ASN A 204 -9.43 -19.94 1.79
N THR A 205 -9.96 -18.73 1.90
CA THR A 205 -11.21 -18.30 1.29
C THR A 205 -11.03 -17.64 -0.08
N VAL A 206 -9.77 -17.48 -0.56
CA VAL A 206 -9.46 -16.99 -1.92
C VAL A 206 -8.37 -17.87 -2.54
N PRO A 207 -8.66 -19.17 -2.78
CA PRO A 207 -7.68 -20.07 -3.37
C PRO A 207 -7.22 -19.61 -4.75
N GLY A 208 -5.93 -19.79 -5.04
CA GLY A 208 -5.28 -19.31 -6.27
C GLY A 208 -4.65 -17.92 -6.15
N ALA A 209 -4.93 -17.15 -5.09
CA ALA A 209 -4.18 -15.94 -4.80
C ALA A 209 -2.78 -16.29 -4.25
N ALA A 210 -1.72 -15.90 -4.97
CA ALA A 210 -0.35 -16.35 -4.73
C ALA A 210 0.15 -16.06 -3.29
N ASN A 211 -0.20 -14.91 -2.73
CA ASN A 211 0.15 -14.55 -1.35
C ASN A 211 -0.56 -15.46 -0.33
N LEU A 212 -1.80 -15.83 -0.55
CA LEU A 212 -2.59 -16.65 0.38
C LEU A 212 -2.20 -18.12 0.30
N GLU A 213 -1.89 -18.61 -0.90
CA GLU A 213 -1.27 -19.94 -1.07
C GLU A 213 0.08 -20.01 -0.35
N ALA A 214 0.91 -18.94 -0.45
CA ALA A 214 2.19 -18.89 0.24
C ALA A 214 2.02 -18.91 1.77
N ARG A 215 0.99 -18.25 2.33
CA ARG A 215 0.65 -18.33 3.78
C ARG A 215 0.41 -19.75 4.22
N CYS A 216 -0.51 -20.47 3.57
CA CYS A 216 -0.83 -21.83 3.93
C CYS A 216 0.36 -22.78 3.71
N LYS A 217 1.13 -22.62 2.63
CA LYS A 217 2.37 -23.37 2.40
C LYS A 217 3.37 -23.15 3.54
N GLY A 218 3.57 -21.90 3.94
CA GLY A 218 4.43 -21.56 5.07
C GLY A 218 3.99 -22.23 6.37
N VAL A 219 2.68 -22.19 6.68
CA VAL A 219 2.12 -22.86 7.88
C VAL A 219 2.41 -24.36 7.86
N ILE A 220 2.18 -25.02 6.72
CA ILE A 220 2.42 -26.47 6.55
C ILE A 220 3.90 -26.79 6.80
N GLU A 221 4.80 -26.04 6.18
CA GLU A 221 6.24 -26.32 6.34
C GLU A 221 6.78 -25.87 7.71
N GLY A 222 6.24 -24.78 8.28
CA GLY A 222 6.62 -24.29 9.60
C GLY A 222 6.30 -25.28 10.72
N ILE A 223 5.11 -25.87 10.72
CA ILE A 223 4.75 -26.85 11.73
C ILE A 223 5.46 -28.20 11.50
N ALA A 224 5.74 -28.55 10.24
CA ALA A 224 6.43 -29.78 9.89
C ALA A 224 7.86 -29.86 10.46
N LYS A 225 8.55 -28.71 10.60
CA LYS A 225 9.89 -28.64 11.23
C LYS A 225 9.92 -29.19 12.65
N ALA A 226 8.79 -29.17 13.37
CA ALA A 226 8.64 -29.70 14.72
C ALA A 226 7.89 -31.04 14.75
N GLY A 227 7.73 -31.71 13.60
CA GLY A 227 7.08 -33.01 13.48
C GLY A 227 5.55 -32.97 13.52
N GLY A 228 4.95 -31.80 13.38
CA GLY A 228 3.52 -31.61 13.19
C GLY A 228 3.08 -31.73 11.73
N THR A 229 1.80 -31.60 11.49
CA THR A 229 1.18 -31.60 10.15
C THR A 229 0.21 -30.45 10.01
N ALA A 230 0.02 -29.96 8.78
CA ALA A 230 -1.08 -29.06 8.47
C ALA A 230 -1.65 -29.37 7.10
N LYS A 231 -2.90 -29.01 6.90
CA LYS A 231 -3.57 -29.08 5.58
C LYS A 231 -4.32 -27.78 5.30
N GLN A 232 -4.42 -27.42 4.02
CA GLN A 232 -5.25 -26.33 3.59
C GLN A 232 -6.70 -26.79 3.47
N LEU A 233 -7.64 -25.93 3.90
CA LEU A 233 -9.06 -25.98 3.60
C LEU A 233 -9.37 -24.87 2.60
N PRO A 234 -9.34 -25.15 1.29
CA PRO A 234 -9.72 -24.16 0.29
C PRO A 234 -11.25 -24.05 0.26
N LEU A 235 -11.76 -22.83 0.34
CA LEU A 235 -13.18 -22.51 0.19
C LEU A 235 -13.38 -21.68 -1.09
N PRO A 236 -14.54 -21.79 -1.74
CA PRO A 236 -14.83 -20.95 -2.91
C PRO A 236 -14.68 -19.45 -2.57
N ALA A 237 -14.18 -18.64 -3.51
CA ALA A 237 -14.01 -17.19 -3.31
C ALA A 237 -15.31 -16.47 -2.95
N THR A 238 -16.46 -17.02 -3.33
CA THR A 238 -17.80 -16.56 -2.91
C THR A 238 -18.06 -16.71 -1.41
N SER A 239 -17.26 -17.54 -0.71
CA SER A 239 -17.32 -17.66 0.76
C SER A 239 -16.62 -16.51 1.48
N PHE A 240 -15.78 -15.72 0.79
CA PHE A 240 -15.12 -14.57 1.40
C PHE A 240 -16.14 -13.52 1.84
N GLY A 241 -16.22 -13.28 3.14
CA GLY A 241 -17.23 -12.39 3.75
C GLY A 241 -18.56 -13.08 4.08
N ASP A 242 -18.75 -14.37 3.72
CA ASP A 242 -19.88 -15.18 4.19
C ASP A 242 -19.50 -15.91 5.48
N ALA A 243 -19.76 -15.26 6.62
CA ALA A 243 -19.40 -15.78 7.94
C ALA A 243 -20.05 -17.15 8.22
N THR A 244 -21.26 -17.39 7.71
CA THR A 244 -21.97 -18.65 7.92
C THR A 244 -21.31 -19.79 7.14
N ALA A 245 -21.03 -19.58 5.85
CA ALA A 245 -20.40 -20.59 5.01
C ALA A 245 -19.02 -20.98 5.55
N VAL A 246 -18.21 -20.03 5.96
CA VAL A 246 -16.87 -20.28 6.52
C VAL A 246 -16.98 -21.02 7.85
N ALA A 247 -17.87 -20.60 8.76
CA ALA A 247 -18.05 -21.25 10.07
C ALA A 247 -18.52 -22.70 9.92
N GLU A 248 -19.50 -22.97 9.06
CA GLU A 248 -19.99 -24.33 8.82
C GLU A 248 -18.95 -25.25 8.18
N ALA A 249 -18.14 -24.75 7.24
CA ALA A 249 -17.07 -25.52 6.64
C ALA A 249 -15.97 -25.92 7.66
N ILE A 250 -15.57 -24.99 8.52
CA ILE A 250 -14.62 -25.24 9.60
C ILE A 250 -15.20 -26.26 10.60
N LYS A 251 -16.44 -26.03 11.07
CA LYS A 251 -17.14 -26.96 11.96
C LYS A 251 -17.20 -28.38 11.39
N ALA A 252 -17.64 -28.52 10.12
CA ALA A 252 -17.73 -29.81 9.46
C ALA A 252 -16.36 -30.50 9.41
N THR A 253 -15.30 -29.77 9.06
CA THR A 253 -13.93 -30.31 9.01
C THR A 253 -13.44 -30.75 10.39
N LEU A 254 -13.71 -29.98 11.45
CA LEU A 254 -13.33 -30.30 12.82
C LEU A 254 -14.10 -31.50 13.39
N LEU A 255 -15.34 -31.69 12.98
CA LEU A 255 -16.13 -32.88 13.36
C LEU A 255 -15.70 -34.14 12.61
N GLN A 256 -15.28 -34.00 11.35
CA GLN A 256 -14.79 -35.10 10.54
C GLN A 256 -13.39 -35.56 10.97
N ASP A 257 -12.53 -34.63 11.40
CA ASP A 257 -11.16 -34.93 11.85
C ASP A 257 -10.94 -34.40 13.26
N ALA A 258 -11.16 -35.26 14.24
CA ALA A 258 -11.04 -34.91 15.64
C ALA A 258 -9.60 -34.60 16.09
N SER A 259 -8.60 -34.97 15.28
CA SER A 259 -7.17 -34.75 15.58
C SER A 259 -6.72 -33.32 15.35
N ILE A 260 -7.50 -32.50 14.65
CA ILE A 260 -7.17 -31.10 14.43
C ILE A 260 -7.21 -30.34 15.76
N ASP A 261 -6.08 -29.73 16.11
CA ASP A 261 -5.84 -29.01 17.37
C ASP A 261 -5.39 -27.56 17.15
N GLY A 262 -5.28 -27.11 15.88
CA GLY A 262 -5.03 -25.74 15.49
C GLY A 262 -5.84 -25.34 14.25
N VAL A 263 -6.30 -24.09 14.19
CA VAL A 263 -6.92 -23.47 13.01
C VAL A 263 -6.26 -22.12 12.78
N ILE A 264 -5.83 -21.84 11.56
CA ILE A 264 -5.37 -20.51 11.14
C ILE A 264 -6.14 -20.06 9.92
N THR A 265 -6.58 -18.81 9.93
CA THR A 265 -7.27 -18.19 8.80
C THR A 265 -6.39 -17.17 8.08
N ILE A 266 -6.66 -16.96 6.80
CA ILE A 266 -5.88 -16.03 5.96
C ILE A 266 -6.26 -14.57 6.16
N SER A 267 -7.34 -14.28 6.88
CA SER A 267 -7.83 -12.93 7.19
C SER A 267 -8.47 -12.85 8.57
N ALA A 268 -8.52 -11.67 9.15
CA ALA A 268 -9.16 -11.43 10.44
C ALA A 268 -10.70 -11.63 10.40
N GLY A 269 -11.34 -11.34 9.27
CA GLY A 269 -12.78 -11.61 9.08
C GLY A 269 -13.10 -13.10 9.10
N ASP A 270 -12.25 -13.91 8.47
CA ASP A 270 -12.37 -15.37 8.51
C ASP A 270 -12.12 -15.93 9.92
N ALA A 271 -11.28 -15.26 10.74
CA ALA A 271 -11.07 -15.66 12.14
C ALA A 271 -12.32 -15.47 13.00
N ASP A 272 -13.14 -14.46 12.72
CA ASP A 272 -14.42 -14.28 13.40
C ASP A 272 -15.37 -15.46 13.09
N SER A 273 -15.39 -15.88 11.84
CA SER A 273 -16.12 -17.05 11.38
C SER A 273 -15.56 -18.37 11.97
N ALA A 274 -14.22 -18.48 12.02
CA ALA A 274 -13.55 -19.65 12.60
C ALA A 274 -13.83 -19.81 14.09
N ALA A 275 -13.87 -18.70 14.84
CA ALA A 275 -14.24 -18.74 16.27
C ALA A 275 -15.65 -19.33 16.46
N ILE A 276 -16.60 -18.96 15.60
CA ILE A 276 -17.96 -19.53 15.60
C ILE A 276 -17.93 -21.00 15.26
N GLY A 277 -17.23 -21.40 14.19
CA GLY A 277 -17.13 -22.82 13.75
C GLY A 277 -16.48 -23.72 14.80
N VAL A 278 -15.40 -23.25 15.44
CA VAL A 278 -14.70 -23.96 16.55
C VAL A 278 -15.64 -24.12 17.75
N MET A 279 -16.38 -23.08 18.12
CA MET A 279 -17.36 -23.10 19.21
C MET A 279 -18.50 -24.08 18.92
N GLN A 280 -19.07 -24.05 17.71
CA GLN A 280 -20.15 -24.95 17.30
C GLN A 280 -19.70 -26.42 17.20
N ALA A 281 -18.42 -26.67 16.93
CA ALA A 281 -17.83 -28.00 16.97
C ALA A 281 -17.56 -28.49 18.41
N GLY A 282 -17.78 -27.66 19.44
CA GLY A 282 -17.49 -27.98 20.85
C GLY A 282 -16.01 -28.09 21.17
N LYS A 283 -15.12 -27.38 20.39
CA LYS A 283 -13.67 -27.55 20.49
C LYS A 283 -12.92 -26.28 20.97
N THR A 284 -13.59 -25.34 21.58
CA THR A 284 -12.99 -24.07 22.04
C THR A 284 -11.78 -24.29 22.97
N GLU A 285 -11.81 -25.30 23.83
CA GLU A 285 -10.74 -25.60 24.79
C GLU A 285 -9.56 -26.40 24.16
N THR A 286 -9.77 -27.02 23.00
CA THR A 286 -8.80 -27.95 22.42
C THR A 286 -8.13 -27.44 21.16
N VAL A 287 -8.81 -26.59 20.40
CA VAL A 287 -8.33 -26.00 19.15
C VAL A 287 -7.80 -24.60 19.42
N LEU A 288 -6.51 -24.38 19.14
CA LEU A 288 -5.91 -23.04 19.17
C LEU A 288 -6.26 -22.30 17.88
N LEU A 289 -6.83 -21.11 17.97
CA LEU A 289 -7.13 -20.25 16.83
C LEU A 289 -5.98 -19.26 16.60
N GLY A 290 -5.51 -19.15 15.37
CA GLY A 290 -4.62 -18.11 14.88
C GLY A 290 -5.20 -17.45 13.61
N THR A 291 -4.68 -16.33 13.22
CA THR A 291 -5.11 -15.63 11.99
C THR A 291 -4.00 -14.80 11.39
N PHE A 292 -4.16 -14.45 10.13
CA PHE A 292 -3.56 -13.27 9.54
C PHE A 292 -4.47 -12.07 9.76
N ASP A 293 -3.87 -10.90 9.82
CA ASP A 293 -4.50 -9.61 10.00
C ASP A 293 -5.12 -9.37 11.38
N LEU A 294 -5.35 -8.09 11.65
CA LEU A 294 -5.88 -7.61 12.92
C LEU A 294 -7.28 -7.03 12.73
N ASN A 295 -8.15 -7.33 13.67
CA ASN A 295 -9.39 -6.58 13.92
C ASN A 295 -9.66 -6.54 15.41
N GLN A 296 -10.59 -5.70 15.85
CA GLN A 296 -10.89 -5.52 17.25
C GLN A 296 -11.34 -6.82 17.93
N SER A 297 -12.23 -7.58 17.29
CA SER A 297 -12.75 -8.85 17.83
C SER A 297 -11.64 -9.91 17.99
N GLY A 298 -10.69 -10.00 17.04
CA GLY A 298 -9.53 -10.88 17.15
C GLY A 298 -8.60 -10.49 18.30
N LEU A 299 -8.35 -9.19 18.48
CA LEU A 299 -7.55 -8.68 19.59
C LEU A 299 -8.22 -8.94 20.95
N ASP A 300 -9.53 -8.77 21.04
CA ASP A 300 -10.30 -9.08 22.25
C ASP A 300 -10.20 -10.58 22.57
N ARG A 301 -10.33 -11.48 21.59
CA ARG A 301 -10.13 -12.92 21.76
C ARG A 301 -8.72 -13.31 22.16
N ILE A 302 -7.68 -12.61 21.66
CA ILE A 302 -6.29 -12.83 22.11
C ILE A 302 -6.16 -12.41 23.59
N LYS A 303 -6.74 -11.31 23.99
CA LYS A 303 -6.72 -10.83 25.36
C LYS A 303 -7.43 -11.79 26.32
N ASP A 304 -8.57 -12.30 25.91
CA ASP A 304 -9.37 -13.26 26.68
C ASP A 304 -8.78 -14.70 26.66
N GLY A 305 -7.89 -14.98 25.69
CA GLY A 305 -7.23 -16.29 25.54
C GLY A 305 -8.00 -17.29 24.69
N THR A 306 -9.09 -16.89 24.03
CA THR A 306 -9.85 -17.74 23.09
C THR A 306 -9.29 -17.74 21.66
N GLN A 307 -8.30 -16.87 21.39
CA GLN A 307 -7.44 -16.90 20.22
C GLN A 307 -5.97 -16.80 20.67
N GLY A 308 -5.07 -17.57 20.06
CA GLY A 308 -3.68 -17.59 20.47
C GLY A 308 -2.89 -16.41 19.96
N PHE A 309 -3.06 -16.08 18.68
CA PHE A 309 -2.27 -15.03 18.03
C PHE A 309 -2.92 -14.51 16.76
N ALA A 310 -2.36 -13.40 16.28
CA ALA A 310 -2.57 -12.89 14.94
C ALA A 310 -1.22 -12.52 14.30
N ILE A 311 -1.14 -12.61 12.96
CA ILE A 311 0.03 -12.20 12.19
C ILE A 311 -0.28 -10.84 11.55
N ASP A 312 0.36 -9.81 12.06
CA ASP A 312 0.23 -8.45 11.56
C ASP A 312 1.20 -8.20 10.41
N GLN A 313 0.69 -7.81 9.27
CA GLN A 313 1.48 -7.39 8.11
C GLN A 313 1.57 -5.87 7.96
N GLN A 314 1.05 -5.11 8.89
CA GLN A 314 1.08 -3.64 8.94
C GLN A 314 0.57 -2.98 7.63
N PRO A 315 -0.69 -3.19 7.24
CA PRO A 315 -1.23 -2.77 5.95
C PRO A 315 -1.14 -1.26 5.69
N TYR A 316 -1.30 -0.43 6.72
CA TYR A 316 -1.08 1.01 6.61
C TYR A 316 0.31 1.35 6.05
N LEU A 317 1.35 0.71 6.61
CA LEU A 317 2.73 0.96 6.17
C LEU A 317 2.98 0.46 4.75
N GLN A 318 2.34 -0.62 4.31
CA GLN A 318 2.51 -1.13 2.95
C GLN A 318 2.21 -0.04 1.92
N SER A 319 1.04 0.57 2.00
CA SER A 319 0.63 1.59 1.05
C SER A 319 1.29 2.94 1.27
N TYR A 320 1.44 3.37 2.53
CA TYR A 320 2.11 4.62 2.84
C TYR A 320 3.54 4.67 2.29
N LEU A 321 4.32 3.62 2.54
CA LEU A 321 5.69 3.53 2.07
C LEU A 321 5.76 3.32 0.55
N ALA A 322 4.90 2.48 -0.03
CA ALA A 322 4.91 2.26 -1.48
C ALA A 322 4.64 3.56 -2.26
N VAL A 323 3.63 4.34 -1.85
CA VAL A 323 3.27 5.61 -2.51
C VAL A 323 4.37 6.66 -2.30
N THR A 324 4.90 6.83 -1.09
CA THR A 324 5.92 7.85 -0.81
C THR A 324 7.26 7.52 -1.48
N LEU A 325 7.67 6.25 -1.52
CA LEU A 325 8.87 5.81 -2.24
C LEU A 325 8.70 6.03 -3.76
N LEU A 326 7.54 5.67 -4.31
CA LEU A 326 7.27 5.83 -5.73
C LEU A 326 7.25 7.31 -6.15
N SER A 327 6.60 8.17 -5.36
CA SER A 327 6.62 9.62 -5.56
C SER A 327 8.05 10.16 -5.53
N SER A 328 8.84 9.76 -4.54
CA SER A 328 10.24 10.18 -4.43
C SER A 328 11.08 9.77 -5.66
N ALA A 329 10.87 8.56 -6.18
CA ALA A 329 11.55 8.08 -7.37
C ALA A 329 11.11 8.82 -8.65
N ILE A 330 9.86 9.32 -8.70
CA ILE A 330 9.32 10.06 -9.84
C ILE A 330 9.73 11.54 -9.76
N ASP A 331 9.44 12.20 -8.64
CA ASP A 331 9.60 13.64 -8.48
C ASP A 331 11.07 14.08 -8.36
N PHE A 332 11.89 13.24 -7.70
CA PHE A 332 13.27 13.61 -7.37
C PHE A 332 14.31 12.70 -8.01
N GLY A 333 13.91 11.64 -8.73
CA GLY A 333 14.84 10.68 -9.33
C GLY A 333 15.65 9.91 -8.30
N THR A 334 15.13 9.72 -7.07
CA THR A 334 15.85 9.01 -6.01
C THR A 334 15.93 7.51 -6.31
N ASP A 335 17.08 6.92 -6.01
CA ASP A 335 17.24 5.47 -6.02
C ASP A 335 16.49 4.86 -4.84
N LEU A 336 15.72 3.81 -5.11
CA LEU A 336 15.00 3.08 -4.06
C LEU A 336 15.89 2.03 -3.40
N PRO A 337 15.53 1.55 -2.18
CA PRO A 337 16.20 0.41 -1.56
C PRO A 337 16.26 -0.79 -2.52
N THR A 338 17.39 -1.48 -2.58
CA THR A 338 17.58 -2.68 -3.42
C THR A 338 17.00 -3.95 -2.81
N ALA A 339 16.77 -3.93 -1.48
CA ALA A 339 16.06 -4.98 -0.74
C ALA A 339 14.56 -4.67 -0.69
N PRO A 340 13.68 -5.68 -0.47
CA PRO A 340 12.26 -5.43 -0.26
C PRO A 340 12.05 -4.61 1.02
N VAL A 341 11.02 -3.77 1.02
CA VAL A 341 10.60 -3.06 2.22
C VAL A 341 9.57 -3.93 2.95
N LEU A 342 10.06 -4.75 3.89
CA LEU A 342 9.20 -5.68 4.60
C LEU A 342 8.46 -4.99 5.75
N THR A 343 7.13 -5.13 5.78
CA THR A 343 6.24 -4.58 6.80
C THR A 343 5.74 -5.65 7.79
N GLY A 344 6.18 -6.88 7.65
CA GLY A 344 5.84 -8.04 8.49
C GLY A 344 6.72 -9.25 8.16
N PRO A 345 6.50 -10.38 8.87
CA PRO A 345 5.42 -10.64 9.83
C PRO A 345 5.70 -10.10 11.23
N GLY A 346 4.67 -9.56 11.88
CA GLY A 346 4.66 -9.28 13.31
C GLY A 346 3.70 -10.23 14.02
N ILE A 347 4.20 -11.07 14.95
CA ILE A 347 3.31 -11.91 15.76
C ILE A 347 2.72 -11.07 16.89
N VAL A 348 1.39 -11.00 16.95
CA VAL A 348 0.62 -10.38 18.02
C VAL A 348 -0.03 -11.45 18.87
N ASP A 349 0.32 -11.50 20.11
CA ASP A 349 -0.24 -12.39 21.11
C ASP A 349 -0.46 -11.67 22.45
N LYS A 350 -0.83 -12.41 23.48
CA LYS A 350 -1.12 -11.85 24.80
C LYS A 350 0.05 -11.06 25.42
N SER A 351 1.29 -11.31 24.97
CA SER A 351 2.48 -10.66 25.56
C SER A 351 2.70 -9.22 25.04
N ASN A 352 2.13 -8.88 23.87
CA ASN A 352 2.38 -7.58 23.20
C ASN A 352 1.12 -6.85 22.71
N ILE A 353 -0.06 -7.35 23.07
CA ILE A 353 -1.35 -6.86 22.57
C ILE A 353 -1.64 -5.39 22.90
N ASP A 354 -1.22 -4.90 24.06
CA ASP A 354 -1.54 -3.53 24.50
C ASP A 354 -0.93 -2.47 23.59
N ALA A 355 0.30 -2.69 23.13
CA ALA A 355 0.95 -1.82 22.15
C ALA A 355 0.25 -1.85 20.78
N THR A 356 -0.29 -3.02 20.42
CA THR A 356 -1.02 -3.22 19.15
C THR A 356 -2.37 -2.49 19.17
N LEU A 357 -3.12 -2.60 20.28
CA LEU A 357 -4.42 -1.93 20.47
C LEU A 357 -4.32 -0.41 20.27
N ALA A 358 -3.23 0.21 20.75
CA ALA A 358 -3.00 1.64 20.55
C ALA A 358 -2.85 2.03 19.06
N GLY A 359 -2.27 1.16 18.23
CA GLY A 359 -2.14 1.36 16.77
C GLY A 359 -3.48 1.15 16.06
N VAL A 360 -4.20 0.08 16.41
CA VAL A 360 -5.51 -0.26 15.83
C VAL A 360 -6.54 0.85 16.10
N SER A 361 -6.58 1.41 17.33
CA SER A 361 -7.49 2.50 17.67
C SER A 361 -7.29 3.78 16.84
N LYS A 362 -6.10 3.94 16.23
CA LYS A 362 -5.76 5.04 15.31
C LYS A 362 -5.98 4.70 13.85
N GLY A 363 -6.42 3.48 13.54
CA GLY A 363 -6.62 3.00 12.17
C GLY A 363 -5.31 2.84 11.37
N ALA A 364 -4.17 2.68 12.05
CA ALA A 364 -2.85 2.56 11.44
C ALA A 364 -2.26 1.13 11.53
N ARG A 365 -3.09 0.18 11.99
CA ARG A 365 -2.71 -1.22 12.13
C ARG A 365 -3.90 -2.14 11.89
#